data_8cb1402baa83d6e32e85bf1bf8fe7fac
#
_entry.id   8cb1402baa83d6e32e85bf1bf8fe7fac
#
_cell.length_a   1.000
_cell.length_b   1.000
_cell.length_c   1.000
_cell.angle_alpha   90.00
_cell.angle_beta   90.00
_cell.angle_gamma   90.00
#
_symmetry.space_group_name_H-M   'P 1'
#
loop_
_entity.id
_entity.type
_entity.pdbx_description
1 polymer ?
#
loop_
_entity_poly.entity_id
_entity_poly.type
_entity_poly.pdbx_seq_one_letter_code
_entity_poly.pdbx_strand_id
1 'polypeptide(L)'
;MKPLGIPIYGKLKYMSIYVLCLSIRFNFRYLTVAAVFRGRMSMKEVDEQMLNIQNKNSSYFVEWIPNNVKTAVCDIPPRGLKMAATFIGNSTAIQELFKRISEQFTAMFRRKAFLHWYTGEGMDEMEFTEAESNMNGK
;
A
#
# COMPACT_ATOMS: atom_id res chain seq x y z
N MET A 1 2.38 16.40 -8.57
CA MET A 1 2.46 14.94 -8.67
C MET A 1 1.29 14.48 -9.52
N LYS A 2 1.55 13.95 -10.71
CA LYS A 2 0.46 13.42 -11.54
C LYS A 2 0.05 12.08 -10.92
N PRO A 3 -1.24 11.83 -10.65
CA PRO A 3 -1.67 10.51 -10.26
C PRO A 3 -1.27 9.54 -11.37
N LEU A 4 -0.80 8.35 -10.98
CA LEU A 4 -0.63 7.21 -11.90
C LEU A 4 -2.01 6.90 -12.50
N GLY A 5 -2.41 7.74 -13.45
CA GLY A 5 -3.61 7.52 -14.25
C GLY A 5 -3.35 6.30 -15.11
N ILE A 6 -3.92 5.18 -14.74
CA ILE A 6 -4.11 4.06 -15.65
C ILE A 6 -5.08 4.59 -16.71
N PRO A 7 -4.67 4.87 -17.94
CA PRO A 7 -5.58 5.29 -18.98
C PRO A 7 -6.31 4.07 -19.51
N ILE A 8 -7.12 3.48 -18.66
CA ILE A 8 -8.08 2.47 -19.10
C ILE A 8 -9.33 3.26 -19.45
N TYR A 9 -9.43 3.61 -20.73
CA TYR A 9 -10.60 4.16 -21.43
C TYR A 9 -11.40 5.31 -20.77
N GLY A 10 -11.67 6.34 -21.54
CA GLY A 10 -12.51 7.49 -21.20
C GLY A 10 -13.97 7.20 -20.78
N LYS A 11 -14.28 5.96 -20.45
CA LYS A 11 -15.55 5.48 -19.90
C LYS A 11 -15.49 4.97 -18.47
N LEU A 12 -14.31 4.93 -17.85
CA LEU A 12 -14.14 4.58 -16.44
C LEU A 12 -14.46 5.76 -15.51
N LYS A 13 -15.62 6.35 -15.68
CA LYS A 13 -16.06 7.53 -14.92
C LYS A 13 -16.30 7.26 -13.43
N TYR A 14 -16.26 6.00 -13.01
CA TYR A 14 -16.50 5.59 -11.62
C TYR A 14 -15.62 4.40 -11.23
N MET A 15 -14.31 4.58 -11.28
CA MET A 15 -13.39 3.63 -10.69
C MET A 15 -13.13 4.05 -9.24
N SER A 16 -13.75 3.36 -8.31
CA SER A 16 -13.36 3.44 -6.90
C SER A 16 -12.04 2.70 -6.75
N ILE A 17 -10.94 3.39 -7.02
CA ILE A 17 -9.61 2.88 -6.70
C ILE A 17 -9.40 3.20 -5.23
N TYR A 18 -9.59 2.22 -4.37
CA TYR A 18 -9.06 2.27 -3.03
C TYR A 18 -7.54 2.08 -3.13
N VAL A 19 -6.88 3.08 -3.66
CA VAL A 19 -5.45 3.22 -3.48
C VAL A 19 -5.28 3.81 -2.10
N LEU A 20 -4.78 3.03 -1.18
CA LEU A 20 -4.22 3.56 0.06
C LEU A 20 -2.93 4.32 -0.32
N CYS A 21 -3.07 5.36 -1.13
CA CYS A 21 -2.03 6.34 -1.38
C CYS A 21 -1.92 7.23 -0.14
N LEU A 22 -1.25 6.71 0.87
CA LEU A 22 -0.54 7.60 1.76
C LEU A 22 0.36 8.44 0.88
N SER A 23 0.24 9.76 0.98
CA SER A 23 1.08 10.75 0.28
C SER A 23 2.53 10.60 0.76
N ILE A 24 3.24 9.65 0.19
CA ILE A 24 4.58 9.34 0.59
C ILE A 24 5.50 10.04 -0.39
N ARG A 25 6.26 10.97 0.12
CA ARG A 25 7.14 11.87 -0.65
C ARG A 25 8.43 11.22 -1.17
N PHE A 26 8.75 9.94 -0.86
CA PHE A 26 10.08 9.39 -1.10
C PHE A 26 10.06 7.97 -1.67
N ASN A 27 11.13 7.63 -2.37
CA ASN A 27 11.52 6.37 -3.00
C ASN A 27 10.89 5.10 -2.41
N PHE A 28 9.70 4.76 -2.88
CA PHE A 28 9.08 3.49 -2.57
C PHE A 28 9.18 2.55 -3.77
N ARG A 29 9.20 1.27 -3.49
CA ARG A 29 9.14 0.23 -4.52
C ARG A 29 8.03 -0.75 -4.18
N TYR A 30 7.38 -1.25 -5.21
CA TYR A 30 6.44 -2.35 -5.09
C TYR A 30 7.22 -3.67 -5.10
N LEU A 31 7.00 -4.50 -4.09
CA LEU A 31 7.49 -5.86 -4.03
C LEU A 31 6.61 -6.77 -4.87
N THR A 32 5.31 -6.70 -4.62
CA THR A 32 4.29 -7.44 -5.35
C THR A 32 3.04 -6.60 -5.49
N VAL A 33 2.30 -6.84 -6.55
CA VAL A 33 1.03 -6.17 -6.83
C VAL A 33 0.02 -7.19 -7.32
N ALA A 34 -1.20 -7.10 -6.81
CA ALA A 34 -2.35 -7.80 -7.36
C ALA A 34 -3.38 -6.78 -7.82
N ALA A 35 -3.80 -6.89 -9.07
CA ALA A 35 -4.85 -6.06 -9.64
C ALA A 35 -6.04 -6.94 -10.04
N VAL A 36 -7.19 -6.70 -9.46
CA VAL A 36 -8.43 -7.42 -9.74
C VAL A 36 -9.39 -6.50 -10.44
N PHE A 37 -9.77 -6.86 -11.66
CA PHE A 37 -10.73 -6.11 -12.46
C PHE A 37 -12.06 -6.85 -12.52
N ARG A 38 -13.14 -6.13 -12.39
CA ARG A 38 -14.50 -6.66 -12.51
C ARG A 38 -15.28 -5.89 -13.56
N GLY A 39 -15.99 -6.62 -14.41
CA GLY A 39 -16.77 -6.06 -15.50
C GLY A 39 -16.36 -6.63 -16.85
N ARG A 40 -17.07 -6.24 -17.90
CA ARG A 40 -16.76 -6.69 -19.28
C ARG A 40 -15.57 -5.91 -19.82
N MET A 41 -14.45 -6.57 -19.92
CA MET A 41 -13.21 -6.03 -20.49
C MET A 41 -12.38 -7.12 -21.17
N SER A 42 -11.54 -6.74 -22.11
CA SER A 42 -10.64 -7.66 -22.79
C SER A 42 -9.42 -7.97 -21.91
N MET A 43 -9.16 -9.24 -21.65
CA MET A 43 -7.94 -9.68 -20.94
C MET A 43 -6.68 -9.23 -21.65
N LYS A 44 -6.66 -9.28 -22.98
CA LYS A 44 -5.51 -8.85 -23.79
C LYS A 44 -5.16 -7.38 -23.55
N GLU A 45 -6.17 -6.52 -23.54
CA GLU A 45 -5.96 -5.09 -23.26
C GLU A 45 -5.46 -4.84 -21.83
N VAL A 46 -6.03 -5.54 -20.86
CA VAL A 46 -5.60 -5.43 -19.46
C VAL A 46 -4.14 -5.85 -19.33
N ASP A 47 -3.73 -6.96 -19.89
CA ASP A 47 -2.36 -7.46 -19.84
C ASP A 47 -1.39 -6.51 -20.54
N GLU A 48 -1.77 -5.98 -21.70
CA GLU A 48 -0.97 -5.00 -22.43
C GLU A 48 -0.75 -3.70 -21.62
N GLN A 49 -1.80 -3.17 -21.01
CA GLN A 49 -1.71 -1.97 -20.19
C GLN A 49 -0.88 -2.22 -18.91
N MET A 50 -0.99 -3.38 -18.30
CA MET A 50 -0.19 -3.73 -17.13
C MET A 50 1.30 -3.85 -17.47
N LEU A 51 1.64 -4.43 -18.62
CA LEU A 51 3.01 -4.45 -19.13
C LEU A 51 3.54 -3.05 -19.43
N ASN A 52 2.74 -2.20 -20.05
CA ASN A 52 3.11 -0.81 -20.32
C ASN A 52 3.41 -0.03 -19.03
N ILE A 53 2.62 -0.23 -17.99
CA ILE A 53 2.84 0.42 -16.69
C ILE A 53 4.15 -0.07 -16.06
N GLN A 54 4.42 -1.36 -16.08
CA GLN A 54 5.66 -1.91 -15.55
C GLN A 54 6.89 -1.39 -16.32
N ASN A 55 6.83 -1.36 -17.63
CA ASN A 55 7.94 -0.90 -18.47
C ASN A 55 8.22 0.60 -18.33
N LYS A 56 7.16 1.41 -18.26
CA LYS A 56 7.30 2.88 -18.10
C LYS A 56 7.74 3.32 -16.71
N ASN A 57 7.49 2.49 -15.71
CA ASN A 57 7.72 2.79 -14.31
C ASN A 57 8.60 1.72 -13.64
N SER A 58 9.55 1.18 -14.36
CA SER A 58 10.42 0.10 -13.89
C SER A 58 11.15 0.40 -12.58
N SER A 59 11.48 1.67 -12.33
CA SER A 59 12.12 2.11 -11.08
C SER A 59 11.26 1.92 -9.80
N TYR A 60 9.95 1.80 -9.95
CA TYR A 60 9.02 1.59 -8.83
C TYR A 60 8.77 0.12 -8.52
N PHE A 61 9.28 -0.79 -9.36
CA PHE A 61 9.17 -2.24 -9.16
C PHE A 61 10.53 -2.83 -8.80
N VAL A 62 10.50 -3.84 -7.94
CA VAL A 62 11.72 -4.51 -7.50
C VAL A 62 12.24 -5.41 -8.62
N GLU A 63 13.49 -5.20 -9.03
CA GLU A 63 14.11 -5.88 -10.18
C GLU A 63 14.35 -7.39 -9.94
N TRP A 64 14.64 -7.76 -8.70
CA TRP A 64 14.96 -9.15 -8.33
C TRP A 64 13.73 -10.05 -8.15
N ILE A 65 12.51 -9.51 -8.25
CA ILE A 65 11.26 -10.29 -8.27
C ILE A 65 10.70 -10.26 -9.69
N PRO A 66 10.86 -11.35 -10.49
CA PRO A 66 10.23 -11.43 -11.79
C PRO A 66 8.71 -11.59 -11.64
N ASN A 67 7.95 -11.03 -12.60
CA ASN A 67 6.48 -11.15 -12.63
C ASN A 67 5.79 -10.74 -11.32
N ASN A 68 6.23 -9.63 -10.76
CA ASN A 68 5.72 -9.12 -9.47
C ASN A 68 4.30 -8.54 -9.54
N VAL A 69 3.69 -8.49 -10.71
CA VAL A 69 2.30 -8.05 -10.89
C VAL A 69 1.43 -9.22 -11.32
N LYS A 70 0.38 -9.48 -10.55
CA LYS A 70 -0.65 -10.46 -10.86
C LYS A 70 -1.95 -9.78 -11.21
N THR A 71 -2.57 -10.18 -12.31
CA THR A 71 -3.83 -9.63 -12.78
C THR A 71 -4.91 -10.71 -12.73
N ALA A 72 -6.10 -10.35 -12.28
CA ALA A 72 -7.29 -11.20 -12.32
C ALA A 72 -8.46 -10.41 -12.89
N VAL A 73 -9.30 -11.07 -13.66
CA VAL A 73 -10.49 -10.46 -14.25
C VAL A 73 -11.71 -11.32 -13.97
N CYS A 74 -12.81 -10.68 -13.60
CA CYS A 74 -14.12 -11.28 -13.41
C CYS A 74 -15.13 -10.52 -14.28
N ASP A 75 -15.92 -11.22 -15.07
CA ASP A 75 -16.88 -10.60 -16.00
C ASP A 75 -18.08 -9.96 -15.30
N ILE A 76 -18.36 -10.36 -14.06
CA ILE A 76 -19.50 -9.89 -13.28
C ILE A 76 -19.10 -8.63 -12.50
N PRO A 77 -19.67 -7.45 -12.86
CA PRO A 77 -19.39 -6.21 -12.12
C PRO A 77 -20.11 -6.19 -10.76
N PRO A 78 -19.66 -5.34 -9.82
CA PRO A 78 -20.39 -5.08 -8.60
C PRO A 78 -21.74 -4.42 -8.87
N ARG A 79 -22.68 -4.58 -7.96
CA ARG A 79 -24.00 -3.94 -8.05
C ARG A 79 -23.87 -2.42 -8.18
N GLY A 80 -24.51 -1.86 -9.19
CA GLY A 80 -24.52 -0.41 -9.44
C GLY A 80 -23.34 0.13 -10.23
N LEU A 81 -22.35 -0.70 -10.58
CA LEU A 81 -21.20 -0.31 -11.37
C LEU A 81 -21.10 -1.12 -12.66
N LYS A 82 -20.61 -0.51 -13.72
CA LYS A 82 -20.32 -1.22 -14.98
C LYS A 82 -18.96 -1.89 -14.95
N MET A 83 -18.00 -1.31 -14.22
CA MET A 83 -16.65 -1.78 -14.08
C MET A 83 -16.12 -1.40 -12.69
N ALA A 84 -15.28 -2.24 -12.12
CA ALA A 84 -14.55 -1.94 -10.88
C ALA A 84 -13.14 -2.51 -10.95
N ALA A 85 -12.20 -1.88 -10.24
CA ALA A 85 -10.85 -2.39 -10.10
C ALA A 85 -10.44 -2.31 -8.62
N THR A 86 -9.77 -3.35 -8.15
CA THR A 86 -9.17 -3.41 -6.83
C THR A 86 -7.67 -3.59 -6.99
N PHE A 87 -6.90 -2.73 -6.38
CA PHE A 87 -5.45 -2.78 -6.37
C PHE A 87 -4.97 -3.15 -4.98
N ILE A 88 -4.15 -4.19 -4.89
CA ILE A 88 -3.51 -4.64 -3.65
C ILE A 88 -2.01 -4.63 -3.90
N GLY A 89 -1.30 -3.72 -3.25
CA GLY A 89 0.14 -3.57 -3.44
C GLY A 89 0.90 -3.75 -2.14
N ASN A 90 1.88 -4.65 -2.14
CA ASN A 90 2.90 -4.71 -1.11
C ASN A 90 4.02 -3.74 -1.46
N SER A 91 4.12 -2.66 -0.72
CA SER A 91 5.07 -1.58 -0.99
C SER A 91 5.92 -1.26 0.23
N THR A 92 7.19 -0.92 0.01
CA THR A 92 8.07 -0.42 1.07
C THR A 92 7.61 0.91 1.65
N ALA A 93 6.68 1.59 1.00
CA ALA A 93 6.09 2.84 1.46
C ALA A 93 5.40 2.74 2.83
N ILE A 94 4.91 1.55 3.20
CA ILE A 94 4.24 1.32 4.49
C ILE A 94 5.14 1.60 5.69
N GLN A 95 6.46 1.44 5.52
CA GLN A 95 7.44 1.69 6.59
C GLN A 95 7.39 3.13 7.13
N GLU A 96 7.03 4.11 6.30
CA GLU A 96 6.94 5.51 6.75
C GLU A 96 5.81 5.75 7.74
N LEU A 97 4.72 4.99 7.63
CA LEU A 97 3.65 5.03 8.60
C LEU A 97 4.17 4.60 9.99
N PHE A 98 4.88 3.47 10.02
CA PHE A 98 5.46 2.96 11.25
C PHE A 98 6.54 3.90 11.80
N LYS A 99 7.39 4.45 10.92
CA LYS A 99 8.42 5.41 11.32
C LYS A 99 7.81 6.65 11.99
N ARG A 100 6.75 7.20 11.42
CA ARG A 100 6.05 8.35 12.01
C ARG A 100 5.52 8.06 13.40
N ILE A 101 4.89 6.90 13.59
CA ILE A 101 4.39 6.49 14.90
C ILE A 101 5.54 6.25 15.87
N SER A 102 6.63 5.61 15.42
CA SER A 102 7.82 5.41 16.23
C SER A 102 8.43 6.71 16.74
N GLU A 103 8.55 7.72 15.89
CA GLU A 103 9.08 9.03 16.27
C GLU A 103 8.20 9.70 17.33
N GLN A 104 6.88 9.66 17.18
CA GLN A 104 5.94 10.20 18.17
C GLN A 104 5.98 9.44 19.48
N PHE A 105 6.02 8.12 19.43
CA PHE A 105 6.14 7.27 20.61
C PHE A 105 7.44 7.56 21.37
N THR A 106 8.59 7.57 20.70
CA THR A 106 9.89 7.83 21.31
C THR A 106 9.95 9.20 21.97
N ALA A 107 9.35 10.22 21.35
CA ALA A 107 9.30 11.57 21.93
C ALA A 107 8.52 11.61 23.25
N MET A 108 7.46 10.85 23.37
CA MET A 108 6.67 10.72 24.60
C MET A 108 7.33 9.81 25.63
N PHE A 109 7.84 8.68 25.20
CA PHE A 109 8.41 7.64 26.06
C PHE A 109 9.70 8.11 26.75
N ARG A 110 10.60 8.84 26.04
CA ARG A 110 11.80 9.44 26.63
C ARG A 110 11.50 10.36 27.81
N ARG A 111 10.35 11.02 27.78
CA ARG A 111 9.88 11.92 28.84
C ARG A 111 9.03 11.20 29.87
N LYS A 112 8.84 9.88 29.74
CA LYS A 112 7.93 9.08 30.57
C LYS A 112 6.51 9.63 30.62
N ALA A 113 6.09 10.31 29.54
CA ALA A 113 4.78 10.93 29.46
C ALA A 113 3.68 9.84 29.50
N PHE A 114 2.74 10.02 30.40
CA PHE A 114 1.60 9.12 30.62
C PHE A 114 1.96 7.68 31.02
N LEU A 115 3.22 7.37 31.23
CA LEU A 115 3.68 6.03 31.55
C LEU A 115 3.10 5.51 32.87
N HIS A 116 2.90 6.40 33.87
CA HIS A 116 2.36 6.06 35.17
C HIS A 116 0.94 5.45 35.13
N TRP A 117 0.15 5.79 34.13
CA TRP A 117 -1.16 5.18 33.93
C TRP A 117 -1.09 3.68 33.62
N TYR A 118 -0.09 3.29 32.85
CA TYR A 118 0.12 1.89 32.47
C TYR A 118 0.85 1.09 33.55
N THR A 119 1.88 1.66 34.14
CA THR A 119 2.62 1.00 35.23
C THR A 119 1.76 0.85 36.48
N GLY A 120 0.86 1.80 36.75
CA GLY A 120 -0.12 1.70 37.82
C GLY A 120 -1.09 0.53 37.68
N GLU A 121 -1.38 0.09 36.46
CA GLU A 121 -2.21 -1.07 36.14
C GLU A 121 -1.41 -2.39 36.03
N GLY A 122 -0.12 -2.37 36.38
CA GLY A 122 0.74 -3.57 36.42
C GLY A 122 1.57 -3.84 35.17
N MET A 123 1.61 -2.91 34.21
CA MET A 123 2.43 -3.04 33.03
C MET A 123 3.89 -2.65 33.32
N ASP A 124 4.87 -3.42 32.83
CA ASP A 124 6.28 -3.13 32.99
C ASP A 124 6.76 -2.13 31.91
N GLU A 125 7.66 -1.24 32.31
CA GLU A 125 8.35 -0.33 31.39
C GLU A 125 9.11 -1.05 30.29
N MET A 126 9.61 -2.26 30.59
CA MET A 126 10.31 -3.10 29.62
C MET A 126 9.42 -3.51 28.43
N GLU A 127 8.13 -3.68 28.60
CA GLU A 127 7.21 -4.02 27.51
C GLU A 127 7.16 -2.92 26.44
N PHE A 128 7.24 -1.66 26.84
CA PHE A 128 7.33 -0.52 25.91
C PHE A 128 8.65 -0.53 25.13
N THR A 129 9.75 -0.84 25.79
CA THR A 129 11.08 -0.94 25.15
C THR A 129 11.12 -2.09 24.16
N GLU A 130 10.54 -3.23 24.51
CA GLU A 130 10.43 -4.39 23.63
C GLU A 130 9.55 -4.08 22.41
N ALA A 131 8.42 -3.43 22.59
CA ALA A 131 7.55 -3.01 21.49
C ALA A 131 8.25 -2.07 20.51
N GLU A 132 9.00 -1.07 21.02
CA GLU A 132 9.83 -0.17 20.20
C GLU A 132 10.90 -0.94 19.42
N SER A 133 11.58 -1.88 20.07
CA SER A 133 12.60 -2.72 19.44
C SER A 133 12.01 -3.59 18.32
N ASN A 134 10.88 -4.22 18.58
CA ASN A 134 10.18 -5.07 17.59
C ASN A 134 9.73 -4.27 16.38
N MET A 135 9.22 -3.06 16.59
CA MET A 135 8.80 -2.19 15.50
C MET A 135 9.98 -1.71 14.64
N ASN A 136 11.14 -1.47 15.23
CA ASN A 136 12.34 -1.02 14.52
C ASN A 136 13.12 -2.16 13.84
N GLY A 137 12.65 -3.40 13.92
CA GLY A 137 13.16 -4.52 13.12
C GLY A 137 14.58 -4.96 13.52
N LYS A 138 14.80 -5.19 14.79
CA LYS A 138 16.00 -5.89 15.25
C LYS A 138 15.83 -7.38 15.14
#